data_bf92a1c2d39d3b0f2d5ad348cd81fbda
#
_entry.id   bf92a1c2d39d3b0f2d5ad348cd81fbda
#
_cell.length_a   1.000
_cell.length_b   1.000
_cell.length_c   1.000
_cell.angle_alpha   90.00
_cell.angle_beta   90.00
_cell.angle_gamma   90.00
#
_symmetry.space_group_name_H-M   'P 1'
#
loop_
_entity.id
_entity.type
_entity.pdbx_description
1 polymer ?
#
loop_
_entity_poly.entity_id
_entity_poly.type
_entity_poly.pdbx_seq_one_letter_code
_entity_poly.pdbx_strand_id
1 'polypeptide(L)'
;MKKRVIKNLLACLLVLLTFTTTSCKKNQDKVSSFPEIVNELNSYKLSGTLESNYPSGTKVSNVTVYYKKPDLYRVELVLPNSLEKQVILKNTDGVFVLIPSLNKNFKVSSNWPLTSSYPYLLQSLSKDFIADEEKQVEKTEEFTTYKLKVKLFDNAEDMYQKIIFDNKTGYPKEVCIYKNDDTLVTHFKVDSIDLNIDINSDLFENNKTMETLKDVMTEEALDFDRAMSYPTYCPTGLVLKEEVKTGSGDNQRVLLTYSGSAFITIIEKFITPFESLKTEYTDGDIYVLGGVAAIVNNDTIKFYEAGIEYTIASSNIDKLELAWMGDSLRLNNEK
;
A
#
# COMPACT_ATOMS: atom_id res chain seq x y z
N MET A 1 57.92 -32.73 -47.81
CA MET A 1 56.92 -31.64 -47.95
C MET A 1 55.60 -31.89 -47.22
N LYS A 2 54.98 -33.06 -47.23
CA LYS A 2 53.67 -33.33 -46.61
C LYS A 2 53.60 -33.08 -45.06
N LYS A 3 54.65 -33.37 -44.29
CA LYS A 3 54.62 -33.18 -42.78
C LYS A 3 54.69 -31.70 -42.33
N ARG A 4 55.20 -30.80 -43.13
CA ARG A 4 55.26 -29.35 -42.84
C ARG A 4 53.93 -28.64 -43.10
N VAL A 5 53.20 -29.10 -44.14
CA VAL A 5 51.90 -28.55 -44.49
C VAL A 5 50.83 -28.90 -43.40
N ILE A 6 50.89 -30.18 -42.87
CA ILE A 6 49.96 -30.60 -41.83
C ILE A 6 50.22 -29.87 -40.48
N LYS A 7 51.48 -29.57 -40.10
CA LYS A 7 51.76 -28.76 -38.91
C LYS A 7 51.29 -27.30 -39.04
N ASN A 8 51.37 -26.72 -40.19
CA ASN A 8 50.85 -25.36 -40.42
C ASN A 8 49.33 -25.32 -40.49
N LEU A 9 48.67 -26.34 -41.02
CA LEU A 9 47.19 -26.49 -40.98
C LEU A 9 46.67 -26.70 -39.56
N LEU A 10 47.35 -27.46 -38.74
CA LEU A 10 46.99 -27.68 -37.31
C LEU A 10 47.21 -26.40 -36.47
N ALA A 11 48.25 -25.64 -36.76
CA ALA A 11 48.51 -24.34 -36.11
C ALA A 11 47.46 -23.27 -36.48
N CYS A 12 47.01 -23.21 -37.74
CA CYS A 12 45.91 -22.34 -38.15
C CYS A 12 44.56 -22.75 -37.55
N LEU A 13 44.29 -24.07 -37.36
CA LEU A 13 43.06 -24.55 -36.72
C LEU A 13 43.01 -24.23 -35.22
N LEU A 14 44.15 -24.27 -34.52
CA LEU A 14 44.28 -23.88 -33.12
C LEU A 14 44.12 -22.37 -32.89
N VAL A 15 44.49 -21.52 -33.81
CA VAL A 15 44.31 -20.06 -33.73
C VAL A 15 42.86 -19.66 -34.02
N LEU A 16 42.13 -20.44 -34.83
CA LEU A 16 40.72 -20.19 -35.11
C LEU A 16 39.78 -20.61 -33.93
N LEU A 17 40.24 -21.45 -33.00
CA LEU A 17 39.46 -21.90 -31.83
C LEU A 17 39.56 -20.94 -30.63
N THR A 18 40.44 -19.92 -30.66
CA THR A 18 40.59 -18.97 -29.53
C THR A 18 39.75 -17.69 -29.70
N PHE A 19 38.98 -17.53 -30.79
CA PHE A 19 38.19 -16.31 -31.04
C PHE A 19 36.68 -16.43 -30.75
N THR A 20 36.21 -17.47 -30.04
CA THR A 20 34.78 -17.65 -29.80
C THR A 20 34.37 -17.59 -28.33
N THR A 21 35.09 -16.88 -27.47
CA THR A 21 34.60 -16.59 -26.13
C THR A 21 34.64 -15.10 -25.79
N THR A 22 34.33 -14.23 -26.75
CA THR A 22 33.65 -13.01 -26.35
C THR A 22 32.21 -13.38 -26.05
N SER A 23 31.98 -13.95 -24.87
CA SER A 23 30.69 -13.90 -24.25
C SER A 23 30.31 -12.41 -24.17
N CYS A 24 29.55 -11.94 -25.16
CA CYS A 24 28.74 -10.75 -24.91
C CYS A 24 27.97 -11.03 -23.64
N LYS A 25 28.41 -10.51 -22.50
CA LYS A 25 27.50 -10.21 -21.41
C LYS A 25 26.45 -9.31 -22.08
N LYS A 26 25.33 -9.90 -22.53
CA LYS A 26 24.13 -9.17 -22.80
C LYS A 26 23.99 -8.30 -21.58
N ASN A 27 24.11 -6.98 -21.70
CA ASN A 27 23.65 -6.07 -20.66
C ASN A 27 22.19 -6.43 -20.48
N GLN A 28 21.93 -7.29 -19.49
CA GLN A 28 20.58 -7.70 -19.16
C GLN A 28 19.91 -6.40 -18.75
N ASP A 29 18.86 -6.03 -19.43
CA ASP A 29 18.09 -4.83 -19.12
C ASP A 29 17.59 -4.99 -17.69
N LYS A 30 18.19 -4.26 -16.74
CA LYS A 30 17.93 -4.38 -15.32
C LYS A 30 16.44 -4.23 -15.00
N VAL A 31 15.75 -3.40 -15.77
CA VAL A 31 14.33 -3.15 -15.55
C VAL A 31 13.48 -4.34 -15.99
N SER A 32 13.83 -4.99 -17.13
CA SER A 32 13.12 -6.19 -17.59
C SER A 32 13.31 -7.38 -16.65
N SER A 33 14.37 -7.40 -15.86
CA SER A 33 14.68 -8.41 -14.83
C SER A 33 14.17 -8.03 -13.44
N PHE A 34 13.34 -7.01 -13.32
CA PHE A 34 12.82 -6.56 -12.02
C PHE A 34 12.15 -7.67 -11.20
N PRO A 35 11.29 -8.54 -11.77
CA PRO A 35 10.69 -9.63 -11.01
C PRO A 35 11.70 -10.61 -10.43
N GLU A 36 12.73 -10.97 -11.21
CA GLU A 36 13.80 -11.88 -10.78
C GLU A 36 14.60 -11.24 -9.64
N ILE A 37 14.94 -9.95 -9.80
CA ILE A 37 15.67 -9.18 -8.78
C ILE A 37 14.87 -9.16 -7.46
N VAL A 38 13.57 -8.86 -7.51
CA VAL A 38 12.71 -8.82 -6.32
C VAL A 38 12.61 -10.19 -5.65
N ASN A 39 12.54 -11.27 -6.42
CA ASN A 39 12.49 -12.63 -5.89
C ASN A 39 13.78 -13.06 -5.18
N GLU A 40 14.93 -12.49 -5.55
CA GLU A 40 16.22 -12.77 -4.94
C GLU A 40 16.51 -11.95 -3.67
N LEU A 41 15.72 -10.88 -3.39
CA LEU A 41 15.92 -10.05 -2.21
C LEU A 41 15.70 -10.83 -0.92
N ASN A 42 16.66 -10.76 0.00
CA ASN A 42 16.51 -11.29 1.35
C ASN A 42 15.79 -10.28 2.28
N SER A 43 16.02 -9.01 2.06
CA SER A 43 15.42 -7.93 2.83
C SER A 43 15.50 -6.60 2.07
N TYR A 44 14.65 -5.67 2.42
CA TYR A 44 14.81 -4.27 2.04
C TYR A 44 14.11 -3.34 3.03
N LYS A 45 14.57 -2.09 3.04
CA LYS A 45 13.83 -0.95 3.54
C LYS A 45 13.54 -0.02 2.37
N LEU A 46 12.29 0.37 2.20
CA LEU A 46 11.86 1.34 1.20
C LEU A 46 11.15 2.47 1.93
N SER A 47 11.48 3.71 1.60
CA SER A 47 10.78 4.90 2.10
C SER A 47 10.27 5.73 0.95
N GLY A 48 9.13 6.36 1.13
CA GLY A 48 8.53 7.19 0.11
C GLY A 48 7.31 7.96 0.59
N THR A 49 6.81 8.80 -0.30
CA THR A 49 5.63 9.63 -0.10
C THR A 49 4.48 9.09 -0.93
N LEU A 50 3.35 8.82 -0.28
CA LEU A 50 2.11 8.39 -0.91
C LEU A 50 1.13 9.55 -0.97
N GLU A 51 0.79 9.96 -2.18
CA GLU A 51 -0.26 10.93 -2.47
C GLU A 51 -1.50 10.18 -2.93
N SER A 52 -2.62 10.36 -2.23
CA SER A 52 -3.91 9.78 -2.58
C SER A 52 -4.86 10.91 -3.00
N ASN A 53 -5.40 10.81 -4.22
CA ASN A 53 -6.25 11.83 -4.80
C ASN A 53 -7.72 11.42 -4.67
N TYR A 54 -8.48 12.28 -4.04
CA TYR A 54 -9.91 12.11 -3.79
C TYR A 54 -10.68 13.30 -4.37
N PRO A 55 -11.98 13.15 -4.64
CA PRO A 55 -12.80 14.31 -5.02
C PRO A 55 -12.80 15.43 -3.98
N SER A 56 -12.54 15.10 -2.71
CA SER A 56 -12.41 16.05 -1.58
C SER A 56 -11.05 16.75 -1.50
N GLY A 57 -10.05 16.32 -2.28
CA GLY A 57 -8.69 16.84 -2.29
C GLY A 57 -7.62 15.75 -2.23
N THR A 58 -6.36 16.15 -2.16
CA THR A 58 -5.23 15.23 -2.07
C THR A 58 -4.78 15.07 -0.63
N LYS A 59 -4.63 13.83 -0.17
CA LYS A 59 -3.96 13.50 1.10
C LYS A 59 -2.58 12.94 0.84
N VAL A 60 -1.64 13.30 1.71
CA VAL A 60 -0.24 12.89 1.63
C VAL A 60 0.11 12.11 2.89
N SER A 61 0.86 11.03 2.75
CA SER A 61 1.41 10.28 3.87
C SER A 61 2.84 9.81 3.60
N ASN A 62 3.63 9.68 4.65
CA ASN A 62 4.93 9.05 4.58
C ASN A 62 4.77 7.55 4.81
N VAL A 63 5.36 6.77 3.92
CA VAL A 63 5.32 5.31 3.97
C VAL A 63 6.73 4.79 4.14
N THR A 64 6.93 3.90 5.12
CA THR A 64 8.17 3.14 5.25
C THR A 64 7.85 1.65 5.26
N VAL A 65 8.48 0.92 4.36
CA VAL A 65 8.32 -0.53 4.23
C VAL A 65 9.58 -1.23 4.69
N TYR A 66 9.42 -2.27 5.48
CA TYR A 66 10.45 -3.25 5.79
C TYR A 66 9.96 -4.62 5.31
N TYR A 67 10.80 -5.29 4.58
CA TYR A 67 10.59 -6.67 4.14
C TYR A 67 11.76 -7.55 4.57
N LYS A 68 11.45 -8.76 5.01
CA LYS A 68 12.44 -9.81 5.28
C LYS A 68 11.88 -11.16 4.83
N LYS A 69 12.67 -11.83 4.00
CA LYS A 69 12.33 -13.17 3.49
C LYS A 69 12.10 -14.17 4.64
N PRO A 70 11.16 -15.14 4.53
CA PRO A 70 10.42 -15.41 3.29
C PRO A 70 9.17 -14.52 3.09
N ASP A 71 8.52 -14.02 4.14
CA ASP A 71 7.18 -13.38 4.04
C ASP A 71 6.88 -12.46 5.24
N LEU A 72 7.91 -11.77 5.74
CA LEU A 72 7.74 -10.79 6.81
C LEU A 72 7.66 -9.39 6.22
N TYR A 73 6.59 -8.68 6.53
CA TYR A 73 6.35 -7.30 6.08
C TYR A 73 5.97 -6.40 7.24
N ARG A 74 6.46 -5.18 7.20
CA ARG A 74 6.04 -4.07 8.05
C ARG A 74 5.90 -2.83 7.19
N VAL A 75 4.72 -2.22 7.18
CA VAL A 75 4.44 -0.95 6.52
C VAL A 75 4.03 0.06 7.58
N GLU A 76 4.82 1.10 7.75
CA GLU A 76 4.54 2.21 8.64
C GLU A 76 3.90 3.35 7.86
N LEU A 77 2.78 3.85 8.35
CA LEU A 77 2.01 4.95 7.78
C LEU A 77 2.02 6.11 8.77
N VAL A 78 2.45 7.29 8.30
CA VAL A 78 2.52 8.49 9.11
C VAL A 78 1.95 9.68 8.32
N LEU A 79 0.93 10.32 8.85
CA LEU A 79 0.40 11.55 8.28
C LEU A 79 1.38 12.71 8.54
N PRO A 80 1.54 13.67 7.60
CA PRO A 80 2.34 14.86 7.82
C PRO A 80 1.85 15.61 9.07
N ASN A 81 2.81 16.09 9.86
CA ASN A 81 2.54 16.81 11.12
C ASN A 81 1.78 16.00 12.19
N SER A 82 1.71 14.69 12.06
CA SER A 82 1.18 13.79 13.06
C SER A 82 2.30 12.95 13.70
N LEU A 83 2.20 12.73 14.98
CA LEU A 83 3.02 11.73 15.69
C LEU A 83 2.35 10.35 15.64
N GLU A 84 1.09 10.28 15.24
CA GLU A 84 0.35 9.03 15.14
C GLU A 84 0.91 8.18 14.00
N LYS A 85 1.29 6.96 14.34
CA LYS A 85 1.78 5.97 13.41
C LYS A 85 0.86 4.76 13.43
N GLN A 86 0.41 4.34 12.26
CA GLN A 86 -0.25 3.06 12.08
C GLN A 86 0.70 2.08 11.37
N VAL A 87 0.59 0.80 11.69
CA VAL A 87 1.47 -0.23 11.11
C VAL A 87 0.64 -1.37 10.56
N ILE A 88 0.88 -1.70 9.28
CA ILE A 88 0.43 -2.96 8.70
C ILE A 88 1.58 -3.95 8.88
N LEU A 89 1.31 -5.07 9.53
CA LEU A 89 2.30 -6.07 9.87
C LEU A 89 1.88 -7.44 9.33
N LYS A 90 2.80 -8.14 8.66
CA LYS A 90 2.65 -9.56 8.35
C LYS A 90 3.80 -10.35 8.93
N ASN A 91 3.46 -11.36 9.70
CA ASN A 91 4.42 -12.29 10.30
C ASN A 91 3.87 -13.73 10.29
N THR A 92 4.51 -14.63 11.01
CA THR A 92 4.08 -16.05 11.12
C THR A 92 2.70 -16.22 11.77
N ASP A 93 2.26 -15.25 12.57
CA ASP A 93 0.97 -15.30 13.27
C ASP A 93 -0.19 -14.77 12.42
N GLY A 94 0.11 -14.10 11.30
CA GLY A 94 -0.88 -13.58 10.36
C GLY A 94 -0.64 -12.14 9.94
N VAL A 95 -1.72 -11.49 9.52
CA VAL A 95 -1.75 -10.10 9.05
C VAL A 95 -2.44 -9.23 10.10
N PHE A 96 -1.84 -8.09 10.42
CA PHE A 96 -2.34 -7.19 11.46
C PHE A 96 -2.35 -5.74 10.99
N VAL A 97 -3.33 -4.98 11.45
CA VAL A 97 -3.31 -3.52 11.46
C VAL A 97 -3.17 -3.07 12.91
N LEU A 98 -2.06 -2.41 13.22
CA LEU A 98 -1.72 -1.95 14.57
C LEU A 98 -2.01 -0.47 14.70
N ILE A 99 -2.72 -0.10 15.77
CA ILE A 99 -3.05 1.28 16.12
C ILE A 99 -2.51 1.54 17.53
N PRO A 100 -1.23 1.90 17.66
CA PRO A 100 -0.57 2.05 18.96
C PRO A 100 -1.21 3.10 19.85
N SER A 101 -1.71 4.21 19.27
CA SER A 101 -2.43 5.27 19.97
C SER A 101 -3.63 4.77 20.76
N LEU A 102 -4.26 3.70 20.30
CA LEU A 102 -5.40 3.07 20.96
C LEU A 102 -5.05 1.87 21.84
N ASN A 103 -3.81 1.40 21.81
CA ASN A 103 -3.44 0.09 22.33
C ASN A 103 -4.31 -1.04 21.74
N LYS A 104 -4.61 -0.93 20.43
CA LYS A 104 -5.49 -1.83 19.69
C LYS A 104 -4.81 -2.36 18.43
N ASN A 105 -5.11 -3.61 18.11
CA ASN A 105 -4.80 -4.15 16.80
C ASN A 105 -6.00 -4.90 16.19
N PHE A 106 -5.99 -5.00 14.87
CA PHE A 106 -6.88 -5.90 14.13
C PHE A 106 -6.04 -7.05 13.58
N LYS A 107 -6.45 -8.29 13.87
CA LYS A 107 -5.93 -9.46 13.16
C LYS A 107 -6.85 -9.72 11.97
N VAL A 108 -6.31 -9.55 10.76
CA VAL A 108 -7.08 -9.57 9.51
C VAL A 108 -6.92 -10.93 8.85
N SER A 109 -8.03 -11.60 8.55
CA SER A 109 -8.04 -12.81 7.72
C SER A 109 -7.89 -12.39 6.26
N SER A 110 -6.65 -12.30 5.79
CA SER A 110 -6.29 -11.83 4.45
C SER A 110 -5.04 -12.54 3.92
N ASN A 111 -4.95 -12.65 2.60
CA ASN A 111 -3.72 -13.06 1.89
C ASN A 111 -2.81 -11.87 1.54
N TRP A 112 -3.02 -10.71 2.19
CA TRP A 112 -2.16 -9.54 1.98
C TRP A 112 -0.66 -9.94 2.03
N PRO A 113 0.22 -9.43 1.17
CA PRO A 113 0.02 -8.37 0.18
C PRO A 113 -0.29 -8.88 -1.24
N LEU A 114 -0.84 -10.07 -1.41
CA LEU A 114 -1.07 -10.68 -2.72
C LEU A 114 -2.46 -10.39 -3.31
N THR A 115 -3.36 -9.81 -2.54
CA THR A 115 -4.77 -9.61 -2.88
C THR A 115 -5.02 -8.46 -3.85
N SER A 116 -4.25 -7.38 -3.74
CA SER A 116 -4.45 -6.14 -4.50
C SER A 116 -3.12 -5.59 -5.02
N SER A 117 -3.16 -4.46 -5.73
CA SER A 117 -1.97 -3.73 -6.18
C SER A 117 -1.57 -2.67 -5.15
N TYR A 118 -0.38 -2.83 -4.57
CA TYR A 118 0.17 -1.92 -3.56
C TYR A 118 1.39 -1.18 -4.13
N PRO A 119 1.28 0.11 -4.44
CA PRO A 119 2.32 0.87 -5.16
C PRO A 119 3.64 1.01 -4.39
N TYR A 120 3.62 0.77 -3.10
CA TYR A 120 4.76 0.87 -2.19
C TYR A 120 5.43 -0.49 -1.85
N LEU A 121 4.98 -1.62 -2.42
CA LEU A 121 5.52 -2.96 -2.15
C LEU A 121 6.19 -3.54 -3.40
N LEU A 122 7.50 -3.80 -3.34
CA LEU A 122 8.22 -4.35 -4.49
C LEU A 122 7.64 -5.69 -4.96
N GLN A 123 7.21 -6.56 -4.04
CA GLN A 123 6.58 -7.85 -4.37
C GLN A 123 5.23 -7.67 -5.08
N SER A 124 4.43 -6.68 -4.67
CA SER A 124 3.17 -6.36 -5.34
C SER A 124 3.43 -5.86 -6.77
N LEU A 125 4.37 -4.91 -6.93
CA LEU A 125 4.77 -4.42 -8.24
C LEU A 125 5.31 -5.53 -9.15
N SER A 126 6.12 -6.44 -8.60
CA SER A 126 6.64 -7.60 -9.33
C SER A 126 5.52 -8.55 -9.77
N LYS A 127 4.55 -8.83 -8.90
CA LYS A 127 3.36 -9.63 -9.21
C LYS A 127 2.59 -9.02 -10.37
N ASP A 128 2.28 -7.73 -10.29
CA ASP A 128 1.53 -7.02 -11.33
C ASP A 128 2.28 -6.99 -12.65
N PHE A 129 3.62 -6.80 -12.59
CA PHE A 129 4.49 -6.82 -13.77
C PHE A 129 4.47 -8.16 -14.51
N ILE A 130 4.39 -9.29 -13.76
CA ILE A 130 4.30 -10.64 -14.33
C ILE A 130 2.89 -10.91 -14.88
N ALA A 131 1.85 -10.46 -14.17
CA ALA A 131 0.47 -10.78 -14.47
C ALA A 131 -0.04 -10.16 -15.78
N ASP A 132 0.46 -8.98 -16.16
CA ASP A 132 0.07 -8.32 -17.41
C ASP A 132 1.04 -8.66 -18.55
N GLU A 133 0.65 -9.60 -19.41
CA GLU A 133 1.42 -9.98 -20.60
C GLU A 133 1.38 -8.91 -21.72
N GLU A 134 0.35 -8.06 -21.71
CA GLU A 134 0.11 -7.01 -22.71
C GLU A 134 0.67 -5.63 -22.30
N LYS A 135 1.45 -5.59 -21.22
CA LYS A 135 2.02 -4.34 -20.70
C LYS A 135 2.71 -3.50 -21.75
N GLN A 136 2.43 -2.22 -21.74
CA GLN A 136 3.07 -1.23 -22.62
C GLN A 136 4.37 -0.73 -21.98
N VAL A 137 5.36 -0.41 -22.82
CA VAL A 137 6.64 0.09 -22.35
C VAL A 137 7.07 1.32 -23.15
N GLU A 138 7.50 2.35 -22.42
CA GLU A 138 8.15 3.54 -22.97
C GLU A 138 9.54 3.66 -22.37
N LYS A 139 10.56 3.92 -23.21
CA LYS A 139 11.96 4.01 -22.77
C LYS A 139 12.54 5.37 -23.15
N THR A 140 13.21 5.98 -22.19
CA THR A 140 14.10 7.12 -22.38
C THR A 140 15.52 6.73 -22.00
N GLU A 141 16.48 7.65 -22.07
CA GLU A 141 17.85 7.42 -21.62
C GLU A 141 17.92 7.16 -20.11
N GLU A 142 17.11 7.87 -19.30
CA GLU A 142 17.16 7.83 -17.84
C GLU A 142 16.14 6.86 -17.24
N PHE A 143 14.95 6.73 -17.86
CA PHE A 143 13.82 6.01 -17.30
C PHE A 143 13.20 5.02 -18.27
N THR A 144 12.68 3.94 -17.71
CA THR A 144 11.77 3.01 -18.39
C THR A 144 10.43 3.01 -17.67
N THR A 145 9.35 3.32 -18.39
CA THR A 145 7.99 3.34 -17.86
C THR A 145 7.21 2.15 -18.38
N TYR A 146 6.63 1.37 -17.48
CA TYR A 146 5.68 0.32 -17.82
C TYR A 146 4.27 0.74 -17.42
N LYS A 147 3.32 0.57 -18.37
CA LYS A 147 1.88 0.71 -18.12
C LYS A 147 1.28 -0.68 -18.01
N LEU A 148 0.66 -0.99 -16.86
CA LEU A 148 0.11 -2.30 -16.49
C LEU A 148 -1.36 -2.18 -16.12
N LYS A 149 -2.17 -3.20 -16.41
CA LYS A 149 -3.52 -3.34 -15.87
C LYS A 149 -3.46 -3.77 -14.41
N VAL A 150 -4.24 -3.14 -13.54
CA VAL A 150 -4.26 -3.43 -12.11
C VAL A 150 -5.67 -3.35 -11.53
N LYS A 151 -5.84 -3.88 -10.32
CA LYS A 151 -7.05 -3.75 -9.50
C LYS A 151 -6.66 -3.35 -8.08
N LEU A 152 -7.35 -2.34 -7.54
CA LEU A 152 -7.17 -1.93 -6.15
C LEU A 152 -8.02 -2.78 -5.19
N PHE A 153 -9.14 -3.30 -5.67
CA PHE A 153 -10.07 -4.13 -4.89
C PHE A 153 -10.59 -5.28 -5.76
N ASP A 154 -10.98 -6.38 -5.13
CA ASP A 154 -11.80 -7.40 -5.79
C ASP A 154 -13.11 -6.79 -6.27
N ASN A 155 -13.50 -7.08 -7.51
CA ASN A 155 -14.69 -6.53 -8.19
C ASN A 155 -14.68 -5.00 -8.41
N ALA A 156 -13.55 -4.33 -8.27
CA ALA A 156 -13.40 -2.94 -8.68
C ALA A 156 -13.30 -2.81 -10.20
N GLU A 157 -13.61 -1.61 -10.70
CA GLU A 157 -13.33 -1.25 -12.10
C GLU A 157 -11.85 -1.48 -12.43
N ASP A 158 -11.59 -1.87 -13.67
CA ASP A 158 -10.23 -1.99 -14.17
C ASP A 158 -9.53 -0.62 -14.11
N MET A 159 -8.29 -0.64 -13.65
CA MET A 159 -7.41 0.49 -13.56
C MET A 159 -6.11 0.18 -14.26
N TYR A 160 -5.25 1.17 -14.41
CA TYR A 160 -3.88 0.92 -14.82
C TYR A 160 -2.90 1.62 -13.90
N GLN A 161 -1.71 1.02 -13.75
CA GLN A 161 -0.59 1.67 -13.09
C GLN A 161 0.54 1.95 -14.08
N LYS A 162 1.23 3.06 -13.85
CA LYS A 162 2.52 3.36 -14.48
C LYS A 162 3.59 3.19 -13.44
N ILE A 163 4.57 2.33 -13.73
CA ILE A 163 5.78 2.18 -12.90
C ILE A 163 6.92 2.81 -13.67
N ILE A 164 7.53 3.85 -13.10
CA ILE A 164 8.67 4.56 -13.66
C ILE A 164 9.93 4.03 -12.98
N PHE A 165 10.76 3.33 -13.74
CA PHE A 165 12.00 2.75 -13.26
C PHE A 165 13.20 3.64 -13.63
N ASP A 166 14.14 3.79 -12.73
CA ASP A 166 15.45 4.34 -12.99
C ASP A 166 16.32 3.29 -13.72
N ASN A 167 16.79 3.60 -14.94
CA ASN A 167 17.54 2.67 -15.79
C ASN A 167 18.90 2.28 -15.19
N LYS A 168 19.50 3.11 -14.33
CA LYS A 168 20.79 2.84 -13.69
C LYS A 168 20.67 1.80 -12.61
N THR A 169 19.63 1.93 -11.78
CA THR A 169 19.39 1.05 -10.61
C THR A 169 18.53 -0.16 -10.97
N GLY A 170 17.57 -0.01 -11.89
CA GLY A 170 16.56 -1.01 -12.23
C GLY A 170 15.40 -1.07 -11.23
N TYR A 171 15.31 -0.08 -10.29
CA TYR A 171 14.25 -0.02 -9.30
C TYR A 171 13.23 1.08 -9.61
N PRO A 172 11.98 0.92 -9.12
CA PRO A 172 10.97 1.94 -9.29
C PRO A 172 11.36 3.23 -8.56
N LYS A 173 11.12 4.35 -9.23
CA LYS A 173 11.27 5.71 -8.71
C LYS A 173 9.90 6.31 -8.38
N GLU A 174 8.91 6.03 -9.22
CA GLU A 174 7.55 6.50 -9.04
C GLU A 174 6.57 5.41 -9.49
N VAL A 175 5.43 5.34 -8.81
CA VAL A 175 4.30 4.48 -9.19
C VAL A 175 3.03 5.30 -9.14
N CYS A 176 2.31 5.35 -10.26
CA CYS A 176 1.05 6.08 -10.38
C CYS A 176 -0.08 5.13 -10.76
N ILE A 177 -1.21 5.18 -10.07
CA ILE A 177 -2.41 4.40 -10.38
C ILE A 177 -3.49 5.34 -10.90
N TYR A 178 -4.10 4.98 -12.02
CA TYR A 178 -5.10 5.76 -12.72
C TYR A 178 -6.36 4.95 -12.95
N LYS A 179 -7.51 5.63 -12.97
CA LYS A 179 -8.73 5.11 -13.60
C LYS A 179 -8.56 5.06 -15.13
N ASN A 180 -9.46 4.35 -15.81
CA ASN A 180 -9.42 4.25 -17.28
C ASN A 180 -9.68 5.59 -18.01
N ASP A 181 -10.22 6.59 -17.33
CA ASP A 181 -10.42 7.95 -17.83
C ASP A 181 -9.21 8.87 -17.58
N ASP A 182 -8.05 8.30 -17.26
CA ASP A 182 -6.80 8.99 -16.92
C ASP A 182 -6.84 9.79 -15.61
N THR A 183 -7.87 9.62 -14.77
CA THR A 183 -7.91 10.23 -13.43
C THR A 183 -6.87 9.58 -12.52
N LEU A 184 -5.92 10.36 -12.01
CA LEU A 184 -4.90 9.90 -11.07
C LEU A 184 -5.53 9.64 -9.70
N VAL A 185 -5.46 8.39 -9.23
CA VAL A 185 -5.97 7.96 -7.92
C VAL A 185 -4.88 7.98 -6.86
N THR A 186 -3.71 7.47 -7.22
CA THR A 186 -2.60 7.32 -6.27
C THR A 186 -1.27 7.60 -6.95
N HIS A 187 -0.39 8.33 -6.26
CA HIS A 187 0.99 8.55 -6.68
C HIS A 187 1.93 8.22 -5.52
N PHE A 188 2.81 7.27 -5.72
CA PHE A 188 3.87 6.93 -4.78
C PHE A 188 5.22 7.33 -5.33
N LYS A 189 5.91 8.22 -4.61
CA LYS A 189 7.28 8.66 -4.91
C LYS A 189 8.24 7.95 -3.98
N VAL A 190 9.23 7.28 -4.56
CA VAL A 190 10.27 6.58 -3.79
C VAL A 190 11.37 7.57 -3.42
N ASP A 191 11.63 7.70 -2.12
CA ASP A 191 12.72 8.53 -1.60
C ASP A 191 14.01 7.72 -1.50
N SER A 192 13.93 6.48 -0.98
CA SER A 192 15.08 5.58 -0.84
C SER A 192 14.70 4.11 -0.87
N ILE A 193 15.61 3.28 -1.35
CA ILE A 193 15.56 1.82 -1.27
C ILE A 193 16.91 1.30 -0.81
N ASP A 194 16.94 0.68 0.38
CA ASP A 194 18.12 0.01 0.93
C ASP A 194 17.90 -1.51 0.85
N LEU A 195 18.77 -2.22 0.13
CA LEU A 195 18.59 -3.63 -0.22
C LEU A 195 19.50 -4.54 0.59
N ASN A 196 18.99 -5.74 0.90
CA ASN A 196 19.73 -6.80 1.59
C ASN A 196 20.39 -6.30 2.90
N ILE A 197 19.73 -5.39 3.58
CA ILE A 197 20.15 -4.85 4.87
C ILE A 197 19.84 -5.84 5.99
N ASP A 198 20.60 -5.76 7.08
CA ASP A 198 20.24 -6.52 8.29
C ASP A 198 19.07 -5.86 9.00
N ILE A 199 17.96 -6.60 9.10
CA ILE A 199 16.74 -6.15 9.79
C ILE A 199 16.51 -7.03 11.00
N ASN A 200 16.45 -6.40 12.19
CA ASN A 200 16.08 -7.10 13.41
C ASN A 200 14.67 -7.69 13.28
N SER A 201 14.53 -8.99 13.56
CA SER A 201 13.25 -9.69 13.49
C SER A 201 12.21 -9.14 14.48
N ASP A 202 12.64 -8.47 15.54
CA ASP A 202 11.78 -7.81 16.52
C ASP A 202 10.87 -6.75 15.89
N LEU A 203 11.27 -6.17 14.76
CA LEU A 203 10.44 -5.22 14.00
C LEU A 203 9.14 -5.86 13.45
N PHE A 204 9.12 -7.19 13.33
CA PHE A 204 7.96 -7.92 12.83
C PHE A 204 7.14 -8.57 13.96
N GLU A 205 7.46 -8.28 15.22
CA GLU A 205 6.70 -8.75 16.36
C GLU A 205 5.63 -7.73 16.78
N ASN A 206 4.39 -8.20 16.88
CA ASN A 206 3.23 -7.37 17.21
C ASN A 206 3.41 -6.65 18.56
N ASN A 207 3.67 -7.43 19.63
CA ASN A 207 3.77 -6.87 20.99
C ASN A 207 4.91 -5.85 21.12
N LYS A 208 6.10 -6.16 20.56
CA LYS A 208 7.25 -5.24 20.58
C LYS A 208 6.97 -3.95 19.81
N THR A 209 6.28 -4.08 18.66
CA THR A 209 5.87 -2.92 17.89
C THR A 209 4.91 -2.02 18.68
N MET A 210 3.91 -2.62 19.33
CA MET A 210 2.93 -1.89 20.14
C MET A 210 3.59 -1.19 21.34
N GLU A 211 4.47 -1.88 22.06
CA GLU A 211 5.21 -1.30 23.19
C GLU A 211 6.08 -0.10 22.75
N THR A 212 6.92 -0.30 21.71
CA THR A 212 7.84 0.73 21.24
C THR A 212 7.12 1.98 20.73
N LEU A 213 5.98 1.82 20.06
CA LEU A 213 5.26 2.96 19.47
C LEU A 213 4.32 3.64 20.47
N LYS A 214 3.85 2.93 21.49
CA LYS A 214 3.04 3.51 22.56
C LYS A 214 3.82 4.56 23.36
N ASP A 215 5.09 4.31 23.61
CA ASP A 215 5.95 5.20 24.40
C ASP A 215 6.26 6.53 23.68
N VAL A 216 6.11 6.59 22.36
CA VAL A 216 6.34 7.81 21.55
C VAL A 216 5.12 8.73 21.56
N MET A 217 3.95 8.21 21.92
CA MET A 217 2.69 8.96 21.88
C MET A 217 2.45 9.64 23.23
N THR A 218 2.71 10.95 23.29
CA THR A 218 2.30 11.76 24.43
C THR A 218 0.76 11.82 24.50
N GLU A 219 0.23 11.72 25.71
CA GLU A 219 -1.18 11.94 26.03
C GLU A 219 -1.60 13.38 25.66
N GLU A 220 -1.81 13.68 24.40
CA GLU A 220 -2.74 14.76 24.08
C GLU A 220 -4.12 14.21 24.40
N ALA A 221 -4.69 14.73 25.48
CA ALA A 221 -6.02 14.39 25.93
C ALA A 221 -6.99 14.54 24.75
N LEU A 222 -7.53 13.42 24.30
CA LEU A 222 -8.57 13.40 23.29
C LEU A 222 -9.77 14.15 23.87
N ASP A 223 -10.05 15.33 23.37
CA ASP A 223 -11.25 16.09 23.76
C ASP A 223 -12.47 15.40 23.14
N PHE A 224 -13.24 14.70 23.98
CA PHE A 224 -14.40 13.89 23.58
C PHE A 224 -15.67 14.70 23.28
N ASP A 225 -15.64 16.02 23.44
CA ASP A 225 -16.74 16.91 23.00
C ASP A 225 -16.67 17.19 21.49
N ARG A 226 -16.14 16.22 20.72
CA ARG A 226 -15.89 16.36 19.30
C ARG A 226 -17.19 16.41 18.51
N ALA A 227 -17.20 17.36 17.59
CA ALA A 227 -18.22 17.47 16.57
C ALA A 227 -18.26 16.22 15.68
N MET A 228 -19.45 15.87 15.20
CA MET A 228 -19.66 14.82 14.22
C MET A 228 -18.92 15.12 12.94
N SER A 229 -18.45 14.07 12.28
CA SER A 229 -17.87 14.16 10.95
C SER A 229 -18.95 13.97 9.89
N TYR A 230 -18.89 14.79 8.85
CA TYR A 230 -19.75 14.62 7.68
C TYR A 230 -18.90 14.45 6.43
N PRO A 231 -19.30 13.59 5.47
CA PRO A 231 -18.60 13.49 4.22
C PRO A 231 -18.75 14.76 3.40
N THR A 232 -17.63 15.34 2.98
CA THR A 232 -17.60 16.48 2.05
C THR A 232 -17.74 16.03 0.59
N TYR A 233 -17.54 14.73 0.32
CA TYR A 233 -17.85 14.06 -0.93
C TYR A 233 -18.97 13.05 -0.69
N CYS A 234 -19.97 13.07 -1.55
CA CYS A 234 -21.07 12.11 -1.54
C CYS A 234 -21.32 11.64 -2.97
N PRO A 235 -21.39 10.33 -3.26
CA PRO A 235 -21.74 9.82 -4.57
C PRO A 235 -23.06 10.39 -5.09
N THR A 236 -23.14 10.61 -6.40
CA THR A 236 -24.28 11.28 -7.02
C THR A 236 -25.62 10.57 -6.74
N GLY A 237 -26.64 11.35 -6.37
CA GLY A 237 -27.99 10.86 -6.11
C GLY A 237 -28.20 10.35 -4.68
N LEU A 238 -27.23 10.51 -3.79
CA LEU A 238 -27.37 10.22 -2.36
C LEU A 238 -27.68 11.48 -1.57
N VAL A 239 -28.52 11.35 -0.56
CA VAL A 239 -28.84 12.40 0.41
C VAL A 239 -28.89 11.83 1.81
N LEU A 240 -28.45 12.62 2.81
CA LEU A 240 -28.59 12.26 4.21
C LEU A 240 -30.08 12.17 4.58
N LYS A 241 -30.51 11.03 5.11
CA LYS A 241 -31.89 10.75 5.52
C LYS A 241 -32.06 10.76 7.02
N GLU A 242 -31.07 10.26 7.73
CA GLU A 242 -31.20 10.07 9.17
C GLU A 242 -29.83 10.28 9.83
N GLU A 243 -29.88 10.89 11.00
CA GLU A 243 -28.77 11.09 11.90
C GLU A 243 -29.20 10.67 13.31
N VAL A 244 -28.52 9.69 13.89
CA VAL A 244 -28.83 9.18 15.23
C VAL A 244 -27.58 9.22 16.11
N LYS A 245 -27.71 9.87 17.26
CA LYS A 245 -26.69 9.83 18.32
C LYS A 245 -27.14 8.87 19.41
N THR A 246 -26.27 7.93 19.76
CA THR A 246 -26.54 6.96 20.82
C THR A 246 -25.37 6.84 21.77
N GLY A 247 -25.63 6.39 22.99
CA GLY A 247 -24.60 6.20 24.02
C GLY A 247 -24.16 7.52 24.67
N SER A 248 -23.16 7.43 25.54
CA SER A 248 -22.51 8.55 26.21
C SER A 248 -21.07 8.19 26.58
N GLY A 249 -20.19 9.18 26.67
CA GLY A 249 -18.77 8.98 26.95
C GLY A 249 -18.13 8.04 25.91
N ASP A 250 -17.35 7.08 26.35
CA ASP A 250 -16.62 6.11 25.52
C ASP A 250 -17.51 5.18 24.68
N ASN A 251 -18.82 5.19 24.93
CA ASN A 251 -19.78 4.42 24.14
C ASN A 251 -20.59 5.28 23.17
N GLN A 252 -20.24 6.55 23.02
CA GLN A 252 -20.92 7.43 22.09
C GLN A 252 -20.70 6.96 20.65
N ARG A 253 -21.80 6.90 19.91
CA ARG A 253 -21.82 6.55 18.48
C ARG A 253 -22.72 7.52 17.74
N VAL A 254 -22.31 7.79 16.51
CA VAL A 254 -23.12 8.53 15.55
C VAL A 254 -23.41 7.60 14.39
N LEU A 255 -24.65 7.57 13.95
CA LEU A 255 -25.10 6.83 12.79
C LEU A 255 -25.64 7.82 11.78
N LEU A 256 -25.03 7.87 10.59
CA LEU A 256 -25.49 8.63 9.45
C LEU A 256 -26.02 7.67 8.39
N THR A 257 -27.25 7.85 7.94
CA THR A 257 -27.85 7.05 6.88
C THR A 257 -28.10 7.90 5.65
N TYR A 258 -27.48 7.50 4.54
CA TYR A 258 -27.69 8.09 3.22
C TYR A 258 -28.51 7.14 2.35
N SER A 259 -29.42 7.70 1.57
CA SER A 259 -30.20 6.92 0.61
C SER A 259 -30.53 7.73 -0.64
N GLY A 260 -30.88 7.01 -1.73
CA GLY A 260 -31.16 7.56 -3.06
C GLY A 260 -30.78 6.55 -4.12
N SER A 261 -29.75 6.81 -4.91
CA SER A 261 -29.20 5.85 -5.90
C SER A 261 -28.64 4.58 -5.23
N ALA A 262 -28.26 4.67 -3.97
CA ALA A 262 -27.78 3.58 -3.13
C ALA A 262 -28.22 3.77 -1.68
N PHE A 263 -27.82 2.84 -0.81
CA PHE A 263 -28.00 2.93 0.64
C PHE A 263 -26.63 2.83 1.32
N ILE A 264 -26.23 3.86 2.06
CA ILE A 264 -24.96 3.91 2.80
C ILE A 264 -25.23 4.21 4.27
N THR A 265 -24.57 3.46 5.13
CA THR A 265 -24.54 3.73 6.57
C THR A 265 -23.10 4.06 6.98
N ILE A 266 -22.91 5.19 7.67
CA ILE A 266 -21.66 5.57 8.31
C ILE A 266 -21.86 5.46 9.81
N ILE A 267 -20.98 4.73 10.48
CA ILE A 267 -20.95 4.61 11.94
C ILE A 267 -19.65 5.24 12.41
N GLU A 268 -19.75 6.27 13.22
CA GLU A 268 -18.65 6.88 13.95
C GLU A 268 -18.70 6.41 15.39
N LYS A 269 -17.62 5.83 15.87
CA LYS A 269 -17.49 5.38 17.25
C LYS A 269 -16.29 6.06 17.86
N PHE A 270 -16.52 6.83 18.92
CA PHE A 270 -15.45 7.40 19.73
C PHE A 270 -14.77 6.30 20.56
N ILE A 271 -13.44 6.26 20.51
CA ILE A 271 -12.67 5.23 21.20
C ILE A 271 -11.59 5.88 22.05
N THR A 272 -11.56 5.51 23.34
CA THR A 272 -10.44 5.78 24.24
C THR A 272 -9.38 4.70 24.12
N PRO A 273 -8.12 5.01 24.37
CA PRO A 273 -7.06 4.01 24.47
C PRO A 273 -7.40 2.92 25.49
N PHE A 274 -7.16 1.67 25.11
CA PHE A 274 -7.38 0.54 26.01
C PHE A 274 -6.24 0.40 27.01
N GLU A 275 -6.54 0.08 28.27
CA GLU A 275 -5.53 -0.17 29.30
C GLU A 275 -4.60 -1.33 28.94
N SER A 276 -5.17 -2.39 28.34
CA SER A 276 -4.43 -3.55 27.84
C SER A 276 -4.61 -3.70 26.33
N LEU A 277 -3.65 -4.34 25.67
CA LEU A 277 -3.73 -4.58 24.24
C LEU A 277 -5.03 -5.31 23.85
N LYS A 278 -5.82 -4.63 23.03
CA LYS A 278 -7.08 -5.17 22.50
C LYS A 278 -6.86 -5.69 21.09
N THR A 279 -7.07 -6.99 20.88
CA THR A 279 -7.08 -7.61 19.55
C THR A 279 -8.51 -7.83 19.07
N GLU A 280 -8.84 -7.33 17.90
CA GLU A 280 -10.11 -7.58 17.19
C GLU A 280 -9.83 -8.44 15.96
N TYR A 281 -10.63 -9.49 15.75
CA TYR A 281 -10.52 -10.36 14.58
C TYR A 281 -11.52 -9.90 13.52
N THR A 282 -11.06 -9.80 12.27
CA THR A 282 -11.90 -9.33 11.17
C THR A 282 -11.44 -9.95 9.85
N ASP A 283 -12.37 -10.09 8.92
CA ASP A 283 -12.10 -10.51 7.54
C ASP A 283 -11.97 -9.30 6.65
N GLY A 284 -11.21 -9.40 5.56
CA GLY A 284 -11.10 -8.36 4.54
C GLY A 284 -9.68 -8.18 4.03
N ASP A 285 -9.52 -7.21 3.15
CA ASP A 285 -8.24 -6.78 2.63
C ASP A 285 -7.82 -5.44 3.22
N ILE A 286 -6.53 -5.14 3.11
CA ILE A 286 -5.98 -3.89 3.65
C ILE A 286 -5.81 -2.89 2.51
N TYR A 287 -6.29 -1.69 2.73
CA TYR A 287 -6.12 -0.55 1.85
C TYR A 287 -5.57 0.65 2.63
N VAL A 288 -4.78 1.51 1.97
CA VAL A 288 -4.35 2.78 2.59
C VAL A 288 -5.30 3.88 2.14
N LEU A 289 -6.13 4.32 3.07
CA LEU A 289 -7.13 5.36 2.89
C LEU A 289 -6.62 6.67 3.49
N GLY A 290 -6.26 7.64 2.65
CA GLY A 290 -5.83 8.95 3.11
C GLY A 290 -4.62 8.95 4.06
N GLY A 291 -3.81 7.89 4.04
CA GLY A 291 -2.63 7.74 4.90
C GLY A 291 -2.85 6.92 6.16
N VAL A 292 -4.04 6.37 6.37
CA VAL A 292 -4.34 5.42 7.45
C VAL A 292 -4.67 4.04 6.88
N ALA A 293 -4.45 3.00 7.67
CA ALA A 293 -4.79 1.64 7.26
C ALA A 293 -6.29 1.41 7.40
N ALA A 294 -6.94 1.04 6.30
CA ALA A 294 -8.34 0.63 6.25
C ALA A 294 -8.47 -0.86 5.99
N ILE A 295 -9.47 -1.49 6.59
CA ILE A 295 -9.84 -2.87 6.34
C ILE A 295 -11.10 -2.85 5.47
N VAL A 296 -11.01 -3.47 4.30
CA VAL A 296 -12.04 -3.45 3.27
C VAL A 296 -12.56 -4.87 3.08
N ASN A 297 -13.83 -5.09 3.26
CA ASN A 297 -14.49 -6.34 2.89
C ASN A 297 -15.55 -6.10 1.79
N ASN A 298 -16.44 -7.05 1.54
CA ASN A 298 -17.42 -6.94 0.45
C ASN A 298 -18.31 -5.71 0.60
N ASP A 299 -18.75 -5.41 1.81
CA ASP A 299 -19.83 -4.45 2.08
C ASP A 299 -19.39 -3.29 2.98
N THR A 300 -18.18 -3.35 3.58
CA THR A 300 -17.74 -2.33 4.55
C THR A 300 -16.30 -1.89 4.34
N ILE A 301 -16.04 -0.64 4.72
CA ILE A 301 -14.71 -0.10 4.94
C ILE A 301 -14.62 0.33 6.40
N LYS A 302 -13.64 -0.18 7.13
CA LYS A 302 -13.36 0.18 8.51
C LYS A 302 -11.97 0.80 8.63
N PHE A 303 -11.86 1.95 9.26
CA PHE A 303 -10.58 2.60 9.53
C PHE A 303 -10.66 3.40 10.84
N TYR A 304 -9.49 3.85 11.29
CA TYR A 304 -9.36 4.67 12.49
C TYR A 304 -8.56 5.93 12.17
N GLU A 305 -9.04 7.08 12.57
CA GLU A 305 -8.35 8.36 12.45
C GLU A 305 -8.77 9.28 13.61
N ALA A 306 -7.79 9.92 14.25
CA ALA A 306 -8.00 10.99 15.23
C ALA A 306 -9.01 10.66 16.38
N GLY A 307 -8.95 9.46 16.97
CA GLY A 307 -9.80 9.07 18.09
C GLY A 307 -11.17 8.51 17.69
N ILE A 308 -11.44 8.36 16.40
CA ILE A 308 -12.71 7.85 15.89
C ILE A 308 -12.49 6.59 15.06
N GLU A 309 -13.24 5.53 15.35
CA GLU A 309 -13.38 4.36 14.48
C GLU A 309 -14.56 4.59 13.53
N TYR A 310 -14.28 4.61 12.27
CA TYR A 310 -15.28 4.72 11.21
C TYR A 310 -15.60 3.35 10.64
N THR A 311 -16.87 3.08 10.45
CA THR A 311 -17.34 1.94 9.64
C THR A 311 -18.33 2.48 8.62
N ILE A 312 -18.04 2.28 7.34
CA ILE A 312 -18.90 2.69 6.23
C ILE A 312 -19.39 1.43 5.54
N ALA A 313 -20.69 1.27 5.43
CA ALA A 313 -21.32 0.08 4.87
C ALA A 313 -22.21 0.41 3.69
N SER A 314 -22.07 -0.35 2.60
CA SER A 314 -22.96 -0.34 1.45
C SER A 314 -22.76 -1.61 0.63
N SER A 315 -23.87 -2.19 0.12
CA SER A 315 -23.83 -3.39 -0.72
C SER A 315 -23.87 -3.11 -2.23
N ASN A 316 -24.11 -1.88 -2.65
CA ASN A 316 -24.43 -1.54 -4.03
C ASN A 316 -23.73 -0.26 -4.54
N ILE A 317 -22.57 0.05 -3.96
CA ILE A 317 -21.67 1.12 -4.41
C ILE A 317 -20.31 0.53 -4.71
N ASP A 318 -19.62 1.09 -5.70
CA ASP A 318 -18.23 0.78 -5.97
C ASP A 318 -17.36 1.07 -4.74
N LYS A 319 -16.42 0.19 -4.43
CA LYS A 319 -15.57 0.30 -3.23
C LYS A 319 -14.69 1.54 -3.24
N LEU A 320 -14.28 2.02 -4.41
CA LEU A 320 -13.50 3.25 -4.52
C LEU A 320 -14.35 4.48 -4.18
N GLU A 321 -15.60 4.52 -4.65
CA GLU A 321 -16.55 5.57 -4.29
C GLU A 321 -16.84 5.57 -2.79
N LEU A 322 -16.99 4.38 -2.20
CA LEU A 322 -17.19 4.22 -0.76
C LEU A 322 -15.94 4.67 0.03
N ALA A 323 -14.75 4.35 -0.46
CA ALA A 323 -13.47 4.82 0.10
C ALA A 323 -13.35 6.35 -0.01
N TRP A 324 -13.72 6.94 -1.14
CA TRP A 324 -13.71 8.40 -1.32
C TRP A 324 -14.66 9.12 -0.38
N MET A 325 -15.85 8.55 -0.15
CA MET A 325 -16.79 9.08 0.85
C MET A 325 -16.19 9.01 2.26
N GLY A 326 -15.55 7.88 2.60
CA GLY A 326 -14.88 7.70 3.90
C GLY A 326 -13.73 8.67 4.12
N ASP A 327 -12.85 8.81 3.13
CA ASP A 327 -11.74 9.76 3.22
C ASP A 327 -12.22 11.21 3.36
N SER A 328 -13.39 11.53 2.83
CA SER A 328 -13.94 12.88 2.85
C SER A 328 -14.60 13.28 4.18
N LEU A 329 -14.66 12.38 5.16
CA LEU A 329 -15.20 12.71 6.50
C LEU A 329 -14.36 13.80 7.16
N ARG A 330 -15.01 14.88 7.58
CA ARG A 330 -14.38 16.01 8.27
C ARG A 330 -15.20 16.40 9.49
N LEU A 331 -14.51 16.77 10.55
CA LEU A 331 -15.15 17.33 11.72
C LEU A 331 -15.86 18.64 11.36
N ASN A 332 -17.06 18.83 11.90
CA ASN A 332 -17.91 20.00 11.59
C ASN A 332 -17.38 21.33 12.19
N ASN A 333 -16.10 21.39 12.58
CA ASN A 333 -15.49 22.55 13.22
C ASN A 333 -14.87 23.56 12.22
N GLU A 334 -14.87 23.27 10.93
CA GLU A 334 -14.48 24.24 9.89
C GLU A 334 -15.74 24.93 9.33
N LYS A 335 -16.17 25.99 10.02
CA LYS A 335 -17.07 27.01 9.46
C LYS A 335 -16.26 28.25 9.08
#